data_c7e55aa463e9669324fc733674bf629c
#
_entry.id   c7e55aa463e9669324fc733674bf629c
#
_cell.length_a   1.000
_cell.length_b   1.000
_cell.length_c   1.000
_cell.angle_alpha   90.00
_cell.angle_beta   90.00
_cell.angle_gamma   90.00
#
_symmetry.space_group_name_H-M   'P 1'
#
loop_
_entity.id
_entity.type
_entity.pdbx_description
1 polymer ?
#
loop_
_entity_poly.entity_id
_entity_poly.type
_entity_poly.pdbx_seq_one_letter_code
_entity_poly.pdbx_strand_id
1 'polypeptide(L)'
;KVVFYRPEREAQVLRRVMERNTGPLDNESMARLFREIMSACLALEEPMNIAYLGPEGTFTQAAAQKHFGHAVKTVPMPTIDEVFREVESGSAHYGVVPVENSTEGVVNTTLDSFTHASVTICGEVELRIHHHLMLGKNTREDAITRIYSHPQSFAQCRQWLDAHYPTADRIPVSSNADAARRMQSEWNAAAIAGEVAAEMYGLKVVASNIEDNPHNSTRFLIVGREHVPASGEDKTSIIVSMKNKPGALYELLAPFHEAGIMLTRVEYLKPTPHRNFAIVDASMAELIRPPLY
;
A
#
# COMPACT_ATOMS: atom_id res chain seq x y z
N LYS A 1 15.64 13.61 21.77
CA LYS A 1 14.59 12.57 21.73
C LYS A 1 15.19 11.36 21.02
N VAL A 2 15.22 10.21 21.64
CA VAL A 2 15.72 8.99 20.99
C VAL A 2 14.65 8.56 19.98
N VAL A 3 15.03 8.42 18.72
CA VAL A 3 14.14 7.87 17.67
C VAL A 3 14.23 6.36 17.78
N PHE A 4 13.17 5.71 18.26
CA PHE A 4 13.16 4.26 18.47
C PHE A 4 13.05 3.48 17.15
N TYR A 5 12.20 3.92 16.23
CA TYR A 5 12.05 3.32 14.90
C TYR A 5 12.90 4.05 13.87
N ARG A 6 13.76 3.32 13.18
CA ARG A 6 14.68 3.81 12.15
C ARG A 6 14.51 2.98 10.87
N PRO A 7 13.70 3.47 9.93
CA PRO A 7 13.38 2.71 8.69
C PRO A 7 14.62 2.28 7.90
N GLU A 8 15.64 3.15 7.80
CA GLU A 8 16.89 2.86 7.11
C GLU A 8 17.67 1.74 7.78
N ARG A 9 17.63 1.69 9.12
CA ARG A 9 18.32 0.64 9.89
C ARG A 9 17.59 -0.69 9.76
N GLU A 10 16.27 -0.68 9.79
CA GLU A 10 15.46 -1.88 9.57
C GLU A 10 15.74 -2.47 8.19
N ALA A 11 15.72 -1.65 7.13
CA ALA A 11 16.04 -2.08 5.77
C ALA A 11 17.44 -2.73 5.69
N GLN A 12 18.45 -2.15 6.33
CA GLN A 12 19.81 -2.70 6.38
C GLN A 12 19.86 -4.06 7.11
N VAL A 13 19.12 -4.18 8.23
CA VAL A 13 19.06 -5.44 8.99
C VAL A 13 18.42 -6.54 8.17
N LEU A 14 17.28 -6.26 7.53
CA LEU A 14 16.57 -7.22 6.71
C LEU A 14 17.40 -7.67 5.50
N ARG A 15 18.10 -6.76 4.81
CA ARG A 15 19.04 -7.13 3.75
C ARG A 15 20.13 -8.08 4.25
N ARG A 16 20.75 -7.74 5.37
CA ARG A 16 21.81 -8.59 5.97
C ARG A 16 21.30 -9.97 6.36
N VAL A 17 20.04 -10.07 6.83
CA VAL A 17 19.39 -11.34 7.14
C VAL A 17 19.22 -12.17 5.88
N MET A 18 18.72 -11.57 4.81
CA MET A 18 18.54 -12.26 3.51
C MET A 18 19.87 -12.70 2.90
N GLU A 19 20.91 -11.85 2.91
CA GLU A 19 22.25 -12.17 2.40
C GLU A 19 22.92 -13.33 3.16
N ARG A 20 22.65 -13.46 4.46
CA ARG A 20 23.20 -14.53 5.30
C ARG A 20 22.36 -15.80 5.33
N ASN A 21 21.18 -15.77 4.73
CA ASN A 21 20.28 -16.91 4.72
C ASN A 21 20.82 -17.99 3.79
N THR A 22 21.27 -19.09 4.35
CA THR A 22 21.67 -20.32 3.65
C THR A 22 20.79 -21.51 4.08
N GLY A 23 19.74 -21.24 4.81
CA GLY A 23 18.83 -22.25 5.36
C GLY A 23 17.72 -22.65 4.39
N PRO A 24 16.82 -23.54 4.81
CA PRO A 24 15.74 -24.05 3.98
C PRO A 24 14.59 -23.05 3.76
N LEU A 25 14.50 -21.97 4.57
CA LEU A 25 13.50 -20.91 4.39
C LEU A 25 13.97 -19.96 3.29
N ASP A 26 13.04 -19.51 2.45
CA ASP A 26 13.30 -18.48 1.47
C ASP A 26 13.57 -17.11 2.14
N ASN A 27 14.20 -16.20 1.39
CA ASN A 27 14.61 -14.89 1.90
C ASN A 27 13.42 -14.02 2.33
N GLU A 28 12.28 -14.12 1.64
CA GLU A 28 11.07 -13.35 1.97
C GLU A 28 10.48 -13.81 3.30
N SER A 29 10.41 -15.12 3.52
CA SER A 29 9.97 -15.72 4.80
C SER A 29 10.90 -15.32 5.95
N MET A 30 12.22 -15.34 5.74
CA MET A 30 13.19 -14.89 6.73
C MET A 30 13.02 -13.42 7.08
N ALA A 31 12.89 -12.56 6.08
CA ALA A 31 12.67 -11.11 6.30
C ALA A 31 11.38 -10.86 7.07
N ARG A 32 10.29 -11.58 6.75
CA ARG A 32 9.02 -11.48 7.46
C ARG A 32 9.14 -11.85 8.94
N LEU A 33 9.77 -12.98 9.26
CA LEU A 33 9.97 -13.41 10.65
C LEU A 33 10.80 -12.40 11.44
N PHE A 34 11.88 -11.89 10.87
CA PHE A 34 12.71 -10.89 11.53
C PHE A 34 11.96 -9.57 11.73
N ARG A 35 11.12 -9.17 10.79
CA ARG A 35 10.26 -7.97 10.94
C ARG A 35 9.28 -8.14 12.11
N GLU A 36 8.64 -9.30 12.25
CA GLU A 36 7.74 -9.56 13.37
C GLU A 36 8.48 -9.50 14.71
N ILE A 37 9.69 -10.07 14.81
CA ILE A 37 10.50 -9.98 16.01
C ILE A 37 10.85 -8.51 16.34
N MET A 38 11.32 -7.74 15.35
CA MET A 38 11.65 -6.32 15.54
C MET A 38 10.42 -5.51 15.93
N SER A 39 9.28 -5.74 15.28
CA SER A 39 8.00 -5.09 15.59
C SER A 39 7.58 -5.36 17.04
N ALA A 40 7.63 -6.61 17.47
CA ALA A 40 7.30 -6.99 18.84
C ALA A 40 8.26 -6.35 19.88
N CYS A 41 9.56 -6.31 19.60
CA CYS A 41 10.54 -5.66 20.46
C CYS A 41 10.30 -4.15 20.56
N LEU A 42 10.05 -3.47 19.44
CA LEU A 42 9.77 -2.03 19.42
C LEU A 42 8.48 -1.70 20.19
N ALA A 43 7.44 -2.53 20.07
CA ALA A 43 6.19 -2.34 20.78
C ALA A 43 6.32 -2.39 22.31
N LEU A 44 7.35 -3.08 22.84
CA LEU A 44 7.68 -3.09 24.27
C LEU A 44 8.30 -1.77 24.74
N GLU A 45 9.00 -1.07 23.85
CA GLU A 45 9.61 0.23 24.16
C GLU A 45 8.59 1.38 23.99
N GLU A 46 8.02 1.51 22.82
CA GLU A 46 7.00 2.52 22.49
C GLU A 46 6.06 1.98 21.39
N PRO A 47 4.77 1.75 21.72
CA PRO A 47 3.80 1.33 20.72
C PRO A 47 3.62 2.39 19.63
N MET A 48 3.85 2.00 18.37
CA MET A 48 3.67 2.90 17.23
C MET A 48 2.20 2.93 16.78
N ASN A 49 1.68 4.14 16.56
CA ASN A 49 0.38 4.36 15.92
C ASN A 49 0.59 4.57 14.42
N ILE A 50 -0.05 3.75 13.60
CA ILE A 50 0.03 3.80 12.15
C ILE A 50 -1.35 4.13 11.59
N ALA A 51 -1.51 5.35 11.07
CA ALA A 51 -2.75 5.75 10.38
C ALA A 51 -2.78 5.10 8.98
N TYR A 52 -3.95 4.67 8.52
CA TYR A 52 -4.10 4.09 7.20
C TYR A 52 -5.49 4.37 6.63
N LEU A 53 -5.63 4.32 5.29
CA LEU A 53 -6.93 4.44 4.66
C LEU A 53 -7.80 3.23 5.00
N GLY A 54 -8.79 3.46 5.88
CA GLY A 54 -9.73 2.45 6.35
C GLY A 54 -10.81 2.07 5.33
N PRO A 55 -11.76 1.30 5.78
CA PRO A 55 -11.95 0.76 7.12
C PRO A 55 -10.98 -0.39 7.48
N GLU A 56 -11.17 -0.97 8.68
CA GLU A 56 -10.43 -2.17 9.08
C GLU A 56 -10.73 -3.36 8.14
N GLY A 57 -9.72 -4.20 7.86
CA GLY A 57 -9.81 -5.33 6.92
C GLY A 57 -9.52 -4.96 5.46
N THR A 58 -9.02 -3.75 5.19
CA THR A 58 -8.64 -3.30 3.83
C THR A 58 -7.23 -3.75 3.45
N PHE A 59 -6.91 -3.71 2.15
CA PHE A 59 -5.55 -3.93 1.65
C PHE A 59 -4.55 -2.90 2.17
N THR A 60 -5.00 -1.69 2.51
CA THR A 60 -4.14 -0.67 3.12
C THR A 60 -3.71 -1.08 4.52
N GLN A 61 -4.60 -1.70 5.32
CA GLN A 61 -4.21 -2.29 6.60
C GLN A 61 -3.24 -3.45 6.42
N ALA A 62 -3.48 -4.33 5.45
CA ALA A 62 -2.55 -5.41 5.11
C ALA A 62 -1.16 -4.87 4.74
N ALA A 63 -1.10 -3.76 3.98
CA ALA A 63 0.15 -3.09 3.65
C ALA A 63 0.85 -2.52 4.89
N ALA A 64 0.11 -1.92 5.83
CA ALA A 64 0.65 -1.45 7.10
C ALA A 64 1.26 -2.60 7.91
N GLN A 65 0.56 -3.71 8.05
CA GLN A 65 1.04 -4.89 8.76
C GLN A 65 2.24 -5.54 8.05
N LYS A 66 2.23 -5.61 6.72
CA LYS A 66 3.36 -6.11 5.94
C LYS A 66 4.62 -5.28 6.16
N HIS A 67 4.50 -3.96 6.31
CA HIS A 67 5.64 -3.06 6.47
C HIS A 67 6.14 -2.99 7.92
N PHE A 68 5.23 -2.82 8.88
CA PHE A 68 5.57 -2.57 10.28
C PHE A 68 5.50 -3.81 11.19
N GLY A 69 5.00 -4.95 10.71
CA GLY A 69 4.63 -6.11 11.52
C GLY A 69 3.28 -5.94 12.22
N HIS A 70 2.90 -6.95 13.00
CA HIS A 70 1.57 -7.01 13.62
C HIS A 70 1.50 -6.38 15.03
N ALA A 71 2.64 -6.04 15.63
CA ALA A 71 2.67 -5.47 16.98
C ALA A 71 2.38 -3.95 17.02
N VAL A 72 2.23 -3.30 15.87
CA VAL A 72 1.86 -1.88 15.79
C VAL A 72 0.35 -1.68 15.99
N LYS A 73 -0.04 -0.51 16.48
CA LYS A 73 -1.44 -0.12 16.55
C LYS A 73 -1.85 0.54 15.24
N THR A 74 -2.64 -0.13 14.44
CA THR A 74 -3.21 0.44 13.21
C THR A 74 -4.48 1.23 13.51
N VAL A 75 -4.62 2.44 12.91
CA VAL A 75 -5.74 3.35 13.14
C VAL A 75 -6.39 3.69 11.80
N PRO A 76 -7.62 3.23 11.53
CA PRO A 76 -8.29 3.48 10.25
C PRO A 76 -8.77 4.93 10.16
N MET A 77 -8.48 5.58 9.03
CA MET A 77 -8.96 6.92 8.67
C MET A 77 -9.94 6.81 7.51
N PRO A 78 -11.00 7.64 7.50
CA PRO A 78 -12.01 7.59 6.44
C PRO A 78 -11.51 8.11 5.09
N THR A 79 -10.49 8.97 5.08
CA THR A 79 -9.94 9.57 3.86
C THR A 79 -8.41 9.61 3.87
N ILE A 80 -7.81 9.69 2.69
CA ILE A 80 -6.36 9.87 2.53
C ILE A 80 -5.89 11.17 3.21
N ASP A 81 -6.63 12.27 3.05
CA ASP A 81 -6.29 13.56 3.67
C ASP A 81 -6.25 13.48 5.20
N GLU A 82 -7.10 12.65 5.80
CA GLU A 82 -7.08 12.45 7.25
C GLU A 82 -5.87 11.62 7.68
N VAL A 83 -5.42 10.66 6.89
CA VAL A 83 -4.15 9.96 7.16
C VAL A 83 -3.00 10.96 7.20
N PHE A 84 -2.91 11.87 6.23
CA PHE A 84 -1.88 12.90 6.20
C PHE A 84 -1.96 13.82 7.43
N ARG A 85 -3.16 14.29 7.79
CA ARG A 85 -3.37 15.15 8.97
C ARG A 85 -2.99 14.48 10.29
N GLU A 86 -3.31 13.20 10.47
CA GLU A 86 -2.94 12.44 11.67
C GLU A 86 -1.42 12.33 11.82
N VAL A 87 -0.69 12.16 10.71
CA VAL A 87 0.77 12.14 10.72
C VAL A 87 1.34 13.54 11.00
N GLU A 88 0.83 14.59 10.34
CA GLU A 88 1.29 15.98 10.55
C GLU A 88 1.09 16.45 11.98
N SER A 89 -0.07 16.15 12.57
CA SER A 89 -0.40 16.51 13.96
C SER A 89 0.45 15.75 14.98
N GLY A 90 1.02 14.63 14.61
CA GLY A 90 1.76 13.72 15.50
C GLY A 90 0.88 12.76 16.29
N SER A 91 -0.41 12.68 15.99
CA SER A 91 -1.32 11.68 16.55
C SER A 91 -0.97 10.27 16.05
N ALA A 92 -0.51 10.17 14.80
CA ALA A 92 0.12 8.98 14.25
C ALA A 92 1.61 9.20 14.01
N HIS A 93 2.41 8.14 14.19
CA HIS A 93 3.84 8.17 13.90
C HIS A 93 4.10 8.11 12.40
N TYR A 94 3.36 7.23 11.70
CA TYR A 94 3.41 7.03 10.26
C TYR A 94 2.01 6.89 9.68
N GLY A 95 1.91 7.11 8.37
CA GLY A 95 0.71 6.88 7.59
C GLY A 95 0.98 5.90 6.44
N VAL A 96 -0.04 5.13 6.06
CA VAL A 96 0.00 4.23 4.90
C VAL A 96 -1.12 4.61 3.95
N VAL A 97 -0.76 4.93 2.71
CA VAL A 97 -1.69 5.39 1.67
C VAL A 97 -1.41 4.70 0.33
N PRO A 98 -2.44 4.32 -0.43
CA PRO A 98 -2.24 3.78 -1.77
C PRO A 98 -1.78 4.88 -2.73
N VAL A 99 -0.82 4.57 -3.61
CA VAL A 99 -0.31 5.53 -4.62
C VAL A 99 -0.56 5.06 -6.04
N GLU A 100 -0.61 3.76 -6.26
CA GLU A 100 -0.78 3.18 -7.59
C GLU A 100 -1.33 1.76 -7.52
N ASN A 101 -2.25 1.44 -8.39
CA ASN A 101 -2.69 0.07 -8.64
C ASN A 101 -2.39 -0.30 -10.09
N SER A 102 -1.87 -1.50 -10.34
CA SER A 102 -1.45 -1.95 -11.68
C SER A 102 -2.60 -2.03 -12.69
N THR A 103 -3.84 -2.12 -12.22
CA THR A 103 -5.06 -2.20 -13.06
C THR A 103 -5.75 -0.84 -13.20
N GLU A 104 -5.84 -0.08 -12.10
CA GLU A 104 -6.62 1.16 -12.02
C GLU A 104 -5.75 2.42 -12.24
N GLY A 105 -4.43 2.26 -12.16
CA GLY A 105 -3.48 3.36 -12.31
C GLY A 105 -3.23 4.14 -11.02
N VAL A 106 -2.94 5.41 -11.18
CA VAL A 106 -2.46 6.31 -10.12
C VAL A 106 -3.58 6.77 -9.21
N VAL A 107 -3.32 6.83 -7.91
CA VAL A 107 -4.22 7.41 -6.91
C VAL A 107 -3.91 8.91 -6.77
N ASN A 108 -4.56 9.72 -7.60
CA ASN A 108 -4.30 11.16 -7.67
C ASN A 108 -4.48 11.88 -6.33
N THR A 109 -5.45 11.47 -5.51
CA THR A 109 -5.69 12.07 -4.18
C THR A 109 -4.43 11.98 -3.30
N THR A 110 -3.71 10.87 -3.32
CA THR A 110 -2.46 10.72 -2.56
C THR A 110 -1.39 11.68 -3.08
N LEU A 111 -1.25 11.80 -4.39
CA LEU A 111 -0.27 12.70 -4.99
C LEU A 111 -0.60 14.17 -4.74
N ASP A 112 -1.88 14.54 -4.84
CA ASP A 112 -2.35 15.91 -4.58
C ASP A 112 -2.11 16.30 -3.10
N SER A 113 -2.27 15.35 -2.15
CA SER A 113 -2.05 15.61 -0.73
C SER A 113 -0.62 16.02 -0.42
N PHE A 114 0.39 15.52 -1.15
CA PHE A 114 1.79 15.95 -0.99
C PHE A 114 2.04 17.41 -1.37
N THR A 115 1.18 18.05 -2.15
CA THR A 115 1.34 19.47 -2.52
C THR A 115 1.04 20.41 -1.35
N HIS A 116 0.36 19.94 -0.32
CA HIS A 116 -0.12 20.74 0.81
C HIS A 116 0.41 20.25 2.16
N ALA A 117 0.81 18.98 2.25
CA ALA A 117 1.23 18.35 3.49
C ALA A 117 2.73 18.51 3.74
N SER A 118 3.09 18.64 5.03
CA SER A 118 4.49 18.73 5.50
C SER A 118 5.03 17.36 5.93
N VAL A 119 4.68 16.30 5.18
CA VAL A 119 5.17 14.93 5.43
C VAL A 119 6.13 14.50 4.33
N THR A 120 6.97 13.53 4.63
CA THR A 120 7.92 12.92 3.69
C THR A 120 7.58 11.47 3.44
N ILE A 121 8.00 10.94 2.28
CA ILE A 121 7.94 9.52 2.00
C ILE A 121 9.08 8.84 2.77
N CYS A 122 8.74 7.90 3.64
CA CYS A 122 9.67 7.15 4.48
C CYS A 122 9.92 5.73 3.98
N GLY A 123 9.10 5.24 3.06
CA GLY A 123 9.21 3.92 2.49
C GLY A 123 8.08 3.62 1.52
N GLU A 124 8.17 2.48 0.89
CA GLU A 124 7.10 1.95 0.05
C GLU A 124 6.89 0.46 0.33
N VAL A 125 5.70 -0.01 0.08
CA VAL A 125 5.36 -1.43 0.11
C VAL A 125 4.48 -1.77 -1.06
N GLU A 126 4.82 -2.82 -1.76
CA GLU A 126 3.99 -3.39 -2.81
C GLU A 126 3.25 -4.61 -2.25
N LEU A 127 1.96 -4.67 -2.53
CA LEU A 127 1.10 -5.79 -2.13
C LEU A 127 0.45 -6.38 -3.37
N ARG A 128 0.61 -7.68 -3.58
CA ARG A 128 -0.24 -8.40 -4.52
C ARG A 128 -1.66 -8.43 -4.00
N ILE A 129 -2.61 -8.11 -4.87
CA ILE A 129 -4.02 -8.02 -4.52
C ILE A 129 -4.66 -9.36 -4.86
N HIS A 130 -4.97 -10.13 -3.84
CA HIS A 130 -5.71 -11.37 -3.96
C HIS A 130 -7.12 -11.20 -3.45
N HIS A 131 -8.06 -11.68 -4.23
CA HIS A 131 -9.47 -11.69 -3.87
C HIS A 131 -9.90 -13.11 -3.53
N HIS A 132 -10.61 -13.24 -2.43
CA HIS A 132 -11.12 -14.52 -1.94
C HIS A 132 -12.63 -14.46 -1.81
N LEU A 133 -13.32 -15.54 -2.17
CA LEU A 133 -14.72 -15.72 -1.83
C LEU A 133 -14.81 -16.29 -0.41
N MET A 134 -15.55 -15.64 0.45
CA MET A 134 -15.65 -16.00 1.85
C MET A 134 -17.07 -15.99 2.39
N LEU A 135 -17.33 -16.85 3.36
CA LEU A 135 -18.63 -17.06 3.98
C LEU A 135 -18.59 -16.73 5.47
N GLY A 136 -19.71 -16.24 5.99
CA GLY A 136 -19.97 -16.20 7.42
C GLY A 136 -20.23 -17.60 8.00
N LYS A 137 -20.15 -17.71 9.31
CA LYS A 137 -20.28 -18.99 10.04
C LYS A 137 -21.62 -19.72 9.78
N ASN A 138 -22.66 -18.96 9.44
CA ASN A 138 -24.03 -19.47 9.27
C ASN A 138 -24.43 -19.70 7.81
N THR A 139 -23.52 -19.45 6.86
CA THR A 139 -23.80 -19.61 5.43
C THR A 139 -23.24 -20.93 4.93
N ARG A 140 -24.08 -21.69 4.22
CA ARG A 140 -23.64 -22.86 3.45
C ARG A 140 -23.30 -22.45 2.03
N GLU A 141 -22.29 -23.07 1.46
CA GLU A 141 -21.81 -22.77 0.10
C GLU A 141 -22.87 -23.00 -0.98
N ASP A 142 -23.72 -24.02 -0.81
CA ASP A 142 -24.84 -24.35 -1.69
C ASP A 142 -26.06 -23.39 -1.55
N ALA A 143 -26.04 -22.51 -0.56
CA ALA A 143 -27.11 -21.56 -0.29
C ALA A 143 -26.80 -20.11 -0.73
N ILE A 144 -25.68 -19.88 -1.43
CA ILE A 144 -25.26 -18.55 -1.87
C ILE A 144 -26.20 -18.06 -2.99
N THR A 145 -26.94 -17.00 -2.71
CA THR A 145 -27.78 -16.29 -3.69
C THR A 145 -27.33 -14.86 -3.92
N ARG A 146 -26.49 -14.33 -3.04
CA ARG A 146 -26.01 -12.93 -3.09
C ARG A 146 -24.51 -12.91 -2.82
N ILE A 147 -23.79 -12.02 -3.54
CA ILE A 147 -22.37 -11.78 -3.32
C ILE A 147 -22.15 -10.29 -3.13
N TYR A 148 -21.50 -9.90 -2.05
CA TYR A 148 -21.17 -8.53 -1.70
C TYR A 148 -19.70 -8.24 -2.01
N SER A 149 -19.42 -7.09 -2.63
CA SER A 149 -18.06 -6.61 -2.83
C SER A 149 -18.03 -5.14 -3.27
N HIS A 150 -16.86 -4.55 -3.26
CA HIS A 150 -16.65 -3.26 -3.92
C HIS A 150 -16.80 -3.44 -5.45
N PRO A 151 -17.37 -2.44 -6.17
CA PRO A 151 -17.55 -2.54 -7.63
C PRO A 151 -16.30 -2.92 -8.43
N GLN A 152 -15.15 -2.38 -8.01
CA GLN A 152 -13.86 -2.68 -8.61
C GLN A 152 -13.47 -4.16 -8.48
N SER A 153 -13.69 -4.77 -7.32
CA SER A 153 -13.39 -6.19 -7.11
C SER A 153 -14.33 -7.09 -7.91
N PHE A 154 -15.59 -6.70 -8.09
CA PHE A 154 -16.49 -7.39 -9.02
C PHE A 154 -15.98 -7.35 -10.46
N ALA A 155 -15.44 -6.21 -10.91
CA ALA A 155 -14.86 -6.10 -12.24
C ALA A 155 -13.60 -6.99 -12.38
N GLN A 156 -12.77 -7.06 -11.35
CA GLN A 156 -11.53 -7.86 -11.32
C GLN A 156 -11.76 -9.36 -11.18
N CYS A 157 -12.95 -9.80 -10.72
CA CYS A 157 -13.31 -11.21 -10.55
C CYS A 157 -14.45 -11.63 -11.49
N ARG A 158 -14.75 -10.86 -12.53
CA ARG A 158 -15.94 -11.01 -13.35
C ARG A 158 -16.01 -12.39 -14.02
N GLN A 159 -14.94 -12.83 -14.68
CA GLN A 159 -14.93 -14.09 -15.43
C GLN A 159 -15.11 -15.29 -14.50
N TRP A 160 -14.43 -15.25 -13.36
CA TRP A 160 -14.54 -16.31 -12.35
C TRP A 160 -15.98 -16.39 -11.80
N LEU A 161 -16.61 -15.23 -11.49
CA LEU A 161 -17.99 -15.18 -10.99
C LEU A 161 -19.01 -15.64 -12.02
N ASP A 162 -18.84 -15.28 -13.30
CA ASP A 162 -19.71 -15.70 -14.39
C ASP A 162 -19.68 -17.22 -14.57
N ALA A 163 -18.53 -17.86 -14.32
CA ALA A 163 -18.36 -19.29 -14.44
C ALA A 163 -18.92 -20.08 -13.24
N HIS A 164 -18.75 -19.57 -12.01
CA HIS A 164 -19.06 -20.33 -10.79
C HIS A 164 -20.38 -19.92 -10.11
N TYR A 165 -20.79 -18.67 -10.24
CA TYR A 165 -21.99 -18.10 -9.60
C TYR A 165 -22.79 -17.23 -10.59
N PRO A 166 -23.21 -17.78 -11.74
CA PRO A 166 -23.87 -16.99 -12.81
C PRO A 166 -25.23 -16.40 -12.38
N THR A 167 -25.89 -17.01 -11.41
CA THR A 167 -27.24 -16.62 -10.94
C THR A 167 -27.25 -15.84 -9.64
N ALA A 168 -26.09 -15.69 -8.97
CA ALA A 168 -26.04 -14.93 -7.73
C ALA A 168 -26.09 -13.42 -7.98
N ASP A 169 -26.89 -12.72 -7.20
CA ASP A 169 -26.98 -11.26 -7.25
C ASP A 169 -25.66 -10.63 -6.76
N ARG A 170 -25.11 -9.73 -7.56
CA ARG A 170 -23.89 -8.98 -7.21
C ARG A 170 -24.28 -7.64 -6.59
N ILE A 171 -24.10 -7.51 -5.29
CA ILE A 171 -24.51 -6.34 -4.52
C ILE A 171 -23.30 -5.47 -4.20
N PRO A 172 -23.17 -4.29 -4.84
CA PRO A 172 -22.07 -3.39 -4.58
C PRO A 172 -22.17 -2.76 -3.20
N VAL A 173 -21.03 -2.67 -2.51
CA VAL A 173 -20.86 -2.02 -1.22
C VAL A 173 -19.67 -1.07 -1.24
N SER A 174 -19.53 -0.25 -0.19
CA SER A 174 -18.52 0.83 -0.11
C SER A 174 -17.07 0.33 -0.07
N SER A 175 -16.84 -0.89 0.42
CA SER A 175 -15.51 -1.51 0.49
C SER A 175 -15.62 -3.03 0.63
N ASN A 176 -14.54 -3.74 0.29
CA ASN A 176 -14.44 -5.19 0.52
C ASN A 176 -14.50 -5.55 2.01
N ALA A 177 -13.99 -4.67 2.87
CA ALA A 177 -14.10 -4.84 4.31
C ALA A 177 -15.55 -4.71 4.81
N ASP A 178 -16.34 -3.80 4.22
CA ASP A 178 -17.80 -3.71 4.52
C ASP A 178 -18.52 -4.98 4.04
N ALA A 179 -18.17 -5.50 2.87
CA ALA A 179 -18.69 -6.79 2.38
C ALA A 179 -18.41 -7.92 3.39
N ALA A 180 -17.16 -8.05 3.84
CA ALA A 180 -16.75 -9.07 4.80
C ALA A 180 -17.48 -8.91 6.15
N ARG A 181 -17.58 -7.69 6.66
CA ARG A 181 -18.28 -7.40 7.92
C ARG A 181 -19.76 -7.83 7.89
N ARG A 182 -20.44 -7.65 6.76
CA ARG A 182 -21.85 -8.05 6.58
C ARG A 182 -22.05 -9.56 6.71
N MET A 183 -21.04 -10.37 6.40
CA MET A 183 -21.12 -11.83 6.52
C MET A 183 -21.31 -12.33 7.95
N GLN A 184 -21.11 -11.48 8.94
CA GLN A 184 -21.40 -11.82 10.35
C GLN A 184 -22.90 -11.99 10.63
N SER A 185 -23.76 -11.33 9.84
CA SER A 185 -25.23 -11.36 9.99
C SER A 185 -25.97 -12.00 8.82
N GLU A 186 -25.31 -12.21 7.69
CA GLU A 186 -25.91 -12.79 6.50
C GLU A 186 -25.88 -14.32 6.56
N TRP A 187 -26.88 -15.00 5.99
CA TRP A 187 -26.99 -16.47 6.01
C TRP A 187 -27.00 -17.14 4.64
N ASN A 188 -27.23 -16.39 3.54
CA ASN A 188 -27.29 -16.89 2.15
C ASN A 188 -26.41 -16.05 1.22
N ALA A 189 -25.36 -15.47 1.74
CA ALA A 189 -24.52 -14.55 1.02
C ALA A 189 -23.03 -14.88 1.19
N ALA A 190 -22.24 -14.47 0.21
CA ALA A 190 -20.79 -14.50 0.23
C ALA A 190 -20.23 -13.06 0.12
N ALA A 191 -19.00 -12.87 0.53
CA ALA A 191 -18.25 -11.65 0.29
C ALA A 191 -16.99 -11.93 -0.53
N ILE A 192 -16.56 -10.95 -1.32
CA ILE A 192 -15.24 -10.94 -1.93
C ILE A 192 -14.40 -9.91 -1.18
N ALA A 193 -13.30 -10.35 -0.58
CA ALA A 193 -12.37 -9.51 0.15
C ALA A 193 -10.97 -10.12 0.21
N GLY A 194 -10.02 -9.39 0.83
CA GLY A 194 -8.67 -9.88 1.10
C GLY A 194 -8.59 -10.76 2.35
N GLU A 195 -7.46 -11.44 2.53
CA GLU A 195 -7.22 -12.39 3.63
C GLU A 195 -7.36 -11.73 5.01
N VAL A 196 -6.85 -10.50 5.18
CA VAL A 196 -6.94 -9.75 6.45
C VAL A 196 -8.39 -9.57 6.89
N ALA A 197 -9.32 -9.36 5.95
CA ALA A 197 -10.74 -9.26 6.29
C ALA A 197 -11.32 -10.61 6.73
N ALA A 198 -10.89 -11.71 6.11
CA ALA A 198 -11.33 -13.05 6.51
C ALA A 198 -10.89 -13.38 7.94
N GLU A 199 -9.66 -13.10 8.30
CA GLU A 199 -9.11 -13.29 9.65
C GLU A 199 -9.84 -12.42 10.68
N MET A 200 -9.97 -11.12 10.39
CA MET A 200 -10.57 -10.14 11.29
C MET A 200 -12.03 -10.45 11.64
N TYR A 201 -12.81 -10.84 10.64
CA TYR A 201 -14.23 -11.14 10.82
C TYR A 201 -14.52 -12.62 11.06
N GLY A 202 -13.48 -13.47 11.12
CA GLY A 202 -13.61 -14.91 11.36
C GLY A 202 -14.40 -15.63 10.26
N LEU A 203 -14.15 -15.27 8.99
CA LEU A 203 -14.85 -15.80 7.84
C LEU A 203 -14.13 -17.03 7.26
N LYS A 204 -14.90 -17.93 6.67
CA LYS A 204 -14.38 -19.11 5.98
C LYS A 204 -14.08 -18.74 4.53
N VAL A 205 -12.83 -18.83 4.11
CA VAL A 205 -12.45 -18.75 2.69
C VAL A 205 -12.86 -20.04 2.00
N VAL A 206 -13.69 -19.95 0.96
CA VAL A 206 -14.18 -21.11 0.17
C VAL A 206 -13.55 -21.18 -1.22
N ALA A 207 -13.11 -20.04 -1.77
CA ALA A 207 -12.30 -19.99 -2.98
C ALA A 207 -11.24 -18.89 -2.83
N SER A 208 -10.01 -19.21 -3.20
CA SER A 208 -8.87 -18.29 -3.09
C SER A 208 -8.41 -17.83 -4.47
N ASN A 209 -7.89 -16.59 -4.54
CA ASN A 209 -7.26 -16.02 -5.74
C ASN A 209 -8.20 -16.05 -6.94
N ILE A 210 -9.42 -15.51 -6.74
CA ILE A 210 -10.49 -15.52 -7.75
C ILE A 210 -10.41 -14.36 -8.74
N GLU A 211 -9.41 -13.50 -8.62
CA GLU A 211 -9.14 -12.41 -9.56
C GLU A 211 -8.80 -12.95 -10.96
N ASP A 212 -9.32 -12.28 -12.00
CA ASP A 212 -9.08 -12.66 -13.40
C ASP A 212 -7.63 -12.37 -13.85
N ASN A 213 -6.98 -11.37 -13.21
CA ASN A 213 -5.58 -11.04 -13.44
C ASN A 213 -4.72 -11.33 -12.19
N PRO A 214 -3.90 -12.41 -12.19
CA PRO A 214 -3.09 -12.78 -11.03
C PRO A 214 -1.92 -11.82 -10.74
N HIS A 215 -1.63 -10.89 -11.66
CA HIS A 215 -0.55 -9.92 -11.52
C HIS A 215 -1.00 -8.57 -10.98
N ASN A 216 -2.25 -8.47 -10.48
CA ASN A 216 -2.73 -7.25 -9.87
C ASN A 216 -1.94 -6.94 -8.60
N SER A 217 -1.32 -5.76 -8.56
CA SER A 217 -0.60 -5.26 -7.39
C SER A 217 -0.98 -3.82 -7.08
N THR A 218 -0.87 -3.45 -5.82
CA THR A 218 -1.02 -2.06 -5.36
C THR A 218 0.25 -1.65 -4.63
N ARG A 219 0.77 -0.50 -4.99
CA ARG A 219 1.88 0.15 -4.31
C ARG A 219 1.34 1.15 -3.32
N PHE A 220 1.86 1.10 -2.10
CA PHE A 220 1.52 1.97 -1.00
C PHE A 220 2.75 2.76 -0.58
N LEU A 221 2.56 4.00 -0.16
CA LEU A 221 3.59 4.83 0.43
C LEU A 221 3.46 4.85 1.94
N ILE A 222 4.60 4.82 2.59
CA ILE A 222 4.73 5.09 4.02
C ILE A 222 5.12 6.56 4.17
N VAL A 223 4.31 7.32 4.86
CA VAL A 223 4.54 8.75 5.08
C VAL A 223 4.83 9.03 6.55
N GLY A 224 5.75 9.94 6.81
CA GLY A 224 6.16 10.33 8.16
C GLY A 224 6.61 11.79 8.21
N ARG A 225 6.93 12.29 9.39
CA ARG A 225 7.39 13.67 9.59
C ARG A 225 8.89 13.86 9.46
N GLU A 226 9.65 12.81 9.68
CA GLU A 226 11.10 12.88 9.73
C GLU A 226 11.71 12.43 8.41
N HIS A 227 12.79 13.07 8.02
CA HIS A 227 13.59 12.63 6.89
C HIS A 227 14.30 11.32 7.21
N VAL A 228 14.19 10.34 6.32
CA VAL A 228 14.84 9.04 6.46
C VAL A 228 16.21 9.11 5.77
N PRO A 229 17.31 8.82 6.48
CA PRO A 229 18.64 8.71 5.88
C PRO A 229 18.72 7.60 4.83
N ALA A 230 19.69 7.70 3.93
CA ALA A 230 19.93 6.70 2.90
C ALA A 230 20.24 5.31 3.51
N SER A 231 19.64 4.28 2.94
CA SER A 231 19.86 2.88 3.32
C SER A 231 20.84 2.15 2.41
N GLY A 232 21.15 2.73 1.24
CA GLY A 232 22.05 2.18 0.21
C GLY A 232 21.35 1.69 -1.06
N GLU A 233 20.06 1.36 -0.97
CA GLU A 233 19.20 1.03 -2.11
C GLU A 233 17.91 1.84 -1.96
N ASP A 234 17.94 3.07 -2.42
CA ASP A 234 16.89 4.04 -2.14
C ASP A 234 16.27 4.59 -3.43
N LYS A 235 15.02 5.01 -3.32
CA LYS A 235 14.35 5.85 -4.31
C LYS A 235 14.21 7.25 -3.74
N THR A 236 14.28 8.25 -4.61
CA THR A 236 14.01 9.64 -4.25
C THR A 236 12.82 10.14 -5.04
N SER A 237 11.81 10.66 -4.33
CA SER A 237 10.65 11.31 -4.92
C SER A 237 10.75 12.81 -4.73
N ILE A 238 10.58 13.57 -5.82
CA ILE A 238 10.69 15.01 -5.83
C ILE A 238 9.41 15.60 -6.41
N ILE A 239 8.82 16.59 -5.72
CA ILE A 239 7.76 17.40 -6.30
C ILE A 239 8.42 18.59 -6.98
N VAL A 240 8.17 18.74 -8.28
CA VAL A 240 8.70 19.82 -9.08
C VAL A 240 7.58 20.69 -9.63
N SER A 241 7.84 21.99 -9.71
CA SER A 241 6.92 22.99 -10.24
C SER A 241 7.50 23.65 -11.48
N MET A 242 6.70 23.71 -12.54
CA MET A 242 7.09 24.34 -13.80
C MET A 242 6.04 25.36 -14.28
N LYS A 243 6.49 26.37 -15.01
CA LYS A 243 5.56 27.32 -15.67
C LYS A 243 4.80 26.57 -16.76
N ASN A 244 3.50 26.89 -16.90
CA ASN A 244 2.69 26.33 -17.98
C ASN A 244 3.03 27.02 -19.32
N LYS A 245 4.00 26.48 -20.06
CA LYS A 245 4.45 26.93 -21.38
C LYS A 245 4.88 25.76 -22.26
N PRO A 246 4.88 25.92 -23.60
CA PRO A 246 5.46 24.91 -24.49
C PRO A 246 6.92 24.59 -24.12
N GLY A 247 7.28 23.30 -24.13
CA GLY A 247 8.61 22.83 -23.78
C GLY A 247 8.90 22.67 -22.27
N ALA A 248 7.96 23.03 -21.38
CA ALA A 248 8.19 22.97 -19.94
C ALA A 248 8.62 21.59 -19.42
N LEU A 249 8.05 20.51 -19.95
CA LEU A 249 8.43 19.16 -19.57
C LEU A 249 9.88 18.84 -20.00
N TYR A 250 10.26 19.25 -21.20
CA TYR A 250 11.63 19.07 -21.67
C TYR A 250 12.64 19.79 -20.77
N GLU A 251 12.36 21.07 -20.45
CA GLU A 251 13.21 21.86 -19.54
C GLU A 251 13.30 21.23 -18.15
N LEU A 252 12.22 20.60 -17.68
CA LEU A 252 12.20 19.88 -16.39
C LEU A 252 13.10 18.66 -16.40
N LEU A 253 13.08 17.88 -17.49
CA LEU A 253 13.78 16.60 -17.57
C LEU A 253 15.25 16.75 -17.95
N ALA A 254 15.65 17.86 -18.60
CA ALA A 254 17.01 18.10 -19.07
C ALA A 254 18.08 17.98 -17.97
N PRO A 255 17.93 18.56 -16.75
CA PRO A 255 18.93 18.42 -15.68
C PRO A 255 19.15 16.97 -15.23
N PHE A 256 18.10 16.15 -15.23
CA PHE A 256 18.22 14.73 -14.87
C PHE A 256 18.98 13.96 -15.94
N HIS A 257 18.72 14.25 -17.22
CA HIS A 257 19.44 13.66 -18.33
C HIS A 257 20.93 14.06 -18.30
N GLU A 258 21.23 15.36 -18.12
CA GLU A 258 22.61 15.88 -18.06
C GLU A 258 23.40 15.29 -16.88
N ALA A 259 22.71 15.03 -15.76
CA ALA A 259 23.30 14.40 -14.57
C ALA A 259 23.37 12.86 -14.65
N GLY A 260 22.88 12.24 -15.72
CA GLY A 260 22.83 10.78 -15.86
C GLY A 260 21.90 10.09 -14.86
N ILE A 261 20.90 10.80 -14.34
CA ILE A 261 19.95 10.27 -13.35
C ILE A 261 18.84 9.52 -14.06
N MET A 262 18.67 8.24 -13.69
CA MET A 262 17.57 7.42 -14.19
C MET A 262 16.26 7.77 -13.47
N LEU A 263 15.29 8.25 -14.23
CA LEU A 263 13.94 8.47 -13.74
C LEU A 263 13.12 7.18 -13.91
N THR A 264 12.51 6.74 -12.83
CA THR A 264 11.65 5.55 -12.83
C THR A 264 10.18 5.89 -13.02
N ARG A 265 9.81 7.16 -12.78
CA ARG A 265 8.43 7.63 -12.89
C ARG A 265 8.36 9.14 -13.05
N VAL A 266 7.37 9.60 -13.82
CA VAL A 266 6.98 11.01 -13.91
C VAL A 266 5.44 11.07 -13.91
N GLU A 267 4.86 11.71 -12.90
CA GLU A 267 3.41 11.85 -12.78
C GLU A 267 3.02 13.33 -12.70
N TYR A 268 2.04 13.71 -13.50
CA TYR A 268 1.49 15.05 -13.44
C TYR A 268 0.47 15.18 -12.30
N LEU A 269 0.64 16.21 -11.50
CA LEU A 269 -0.32 16.61 -10.49
C LEU A 269 -1.33 17.59 -11.10
N LYS A 270 -2.44 17.79 -10.38
CA LYS A 270 -3.50 18.71 -10.82
C LYS A 270 -2.93 20.10 -11.13
N PRO A 271 -3.05 20.59 -12.35
CA PRO A 271 -2.46 21.88 -12.72
C PRO A 271 -3.20 23.04 -12.05
N THR A 272 -2.45 24.10 -11.74
CA THR A 272 -3.02 25.41 -11.44
C THR A 272 -2.99 26.27 -12.70
N PRO A 273 -3.75 27.41 -12.78
CA PRO A 273 -3.76 28.26 -13.97
C PRO A 273 -2.37 28.74 -14.45
N HIS A 274 -1.40 28.82 -13.54
CA HIS A 274 -0.08 29.40 -13.83
C HIS A 274 1.08 28.39 -13.69
N ARG A 275 0.86 27.25 -13.07
CA ARG A 275 1.91 26.25 -12.79
C ARG A 275 1.38 24.83 -12.98
N ASN A 276 2.23 24.03 -13.56
CA ASN A 276 2.11 22.58 -13.55
C ASN A 276 3.02 22.02 -12.47
N PHE A 277 2.56 20.93 -11.82
CA PHE A 277 3.35 20.19 -10.86
C PHE A 277 3.53 18.77 -11.37
N ALA A 278 4.65 18.18 -11.06
CA ALA A 278 4.88 16.76 -11.31
C ALA A 278 5.61 16.14 -10.11
N ILE A 279 5.34 14.88 -9.86
CA ILE A 279 6.18 14.04 -9.01
C ILE A 279 7.11 13.26 -9.91
N VAL A 280 8.38 13.28 -9.58
CA VAL A 280 9.44 12.56 -10.28
C VAL A 280 10.10 11.62 -9.30
N ASP A 281 10.08 10.33 -9.61
CA ASP A 281 10.79 9.30 -8.85
C ASP A 281 12.09 8.93 -9.58
N ALA A 282 13.20 8.94 -8.85
CA ALA A 282 14.51 8.55 -9.32
C ALA A 282 15.08 7.41 -8.48
N SER A 283 15.73 6.45 -9.13
CA SER A 283 16.50 5.42 -8.44
C SER A 283 17.90 5.94 -8.13
N MET A 284 18.30 5.90 -6.86
CA MET A 284 19.59 6.39 -6.37
C MET A 284 20.70 5.33 -6.43
N ALA A 285 20.41 4.10 -6.85
CA ALA A 285 21.40 3.03 -6.89
C ALA A 285 22.63 3.33 -7.81
N GLU A 286 22.52 4.29 -8.71
CA GLU A 286 23.59 4.68 -9.64
C GLU A 286 24.32 5.98 -9.26
N LEU A 287 23.78 6.80 -8.34
CA LEU A 287 24.40 8.07 -7.95
C LEU A 287 25.61 7.91 -7.01
N ILE A 288 25.86 6.73 -6.49
CA ILE A 288 26.97 6.44 -5.55
C ILE A 288 28.22 5.87 -6.27
N ARG A 289 28.18 5.69 -7.58
CA ARG A 289 29.39 5.35 -8.30
C ARG A 289 30.19 6.64 -8.58
N PRO A 290 31.37 6.83 -7.97
CA PRO A 290 32.24 7.90 -8.39
C PRO A 290 32.57 7.69 -9.87
N PRO A 291 32.72 8.74 -10.67
CA PRO A 291 33.14 8.60 -12.05
C PRO A 291 34.45 7.83 -12.07
N LEU A 292 34.46 6.69 -12.76
CA LEU A 292 35.69 5.99 -13.07
C LEU A 292 36.50 6.90 -14.04
N TYR A 293 37.52 7.57 -13.48
CA TYR A 293 38.57 8.21 -14.28
C TYR A 293 39.47 7.15 -14.91
#